data_677b1ccaaaeb1c5b43fe8b5475430bba
#
_entry.id   677b1ccaaaeb1c5b43fe8b5475430bba
#
_cell.length_a   1.000
_cell.length_b   1.000
_cell.length_c   1.000
_cell.angle_alpha   90.00
_cell.angle_beta   90.00
_cell.angle_gamma   90.00
#
_symmetry.space_group_name_H-M   'P 1'
#
loop_
_entity.id
_entity.type
_entity.pdbx_description
1 polymer ?
#
loop_
_entity_poly.entity_id
_entity_poly.type
_entity_poly.pdbx_seq_one_letter_code
_entity_poly.pdbx_strand_id
1 'polypeptide(L)'
;MTIRLTWDECEEQFQEASEEKLQFDPSDESDVTLKYDARYARGWLRRIDLREGIQLEIDKSQSTDSTIVNFPEYESSYITCYFTLSGNGQGTIASRRSEILYPYTTGKYWLRSCGLNPQIIEGYDINTWISVIIYIHQLFLD
;
A
#
# COMPACT_ATOMS: atom_id res chain seq x y z
N MET A 1 -8.70 -8.88 18.10
CA MET A 1 -7.57 -9.83 17.86
C MET A 1 -6.57 -9.14 16.94
N THR A 2 -5.26 -9.36 17.08
CA THR A 2 -4.28 -8.76 16.16
C THR A 2 -3.91 -9.77 15.08
N ILE A 3 -4.07 -9.41 13.83
CA ILE A 3 -3.74 -10.23 12.68
C ILE A 3 -2.33 -9.87 12.21
N ARG A 4 -1.47 -10.86 12.04
CA ARG A 4 -0.10 -10.68 11.52
C ARG A 4 -0.02 -11.28 10.13
N LEU A 5 0.52 -10.50 9.20
CA LEU A 5 0.66 -10.86 7.79
C LEU A 5 2.08 -10.58 7.33
N THR A 6 2.56 -11.37 6.41
CA THR A 6 3.70 -11.02 5.57
C THR A 6 3.22 -10.25 4.34
N TRP A 7 4.13 -9.53 3.70
CA TRP A 7 3.81 -8.88 2.43
C TRP A 7 3.41 -9.90 1.35
N ASP A 8 4.09 -11.04 1.31
CA ASP A 8 3.79 -12.11 0.35
C ASP A 8 2.36 -12.63 0.51
N GLU A 9 1.90 -12.83 1.75
CA GLU A 9 0.50 -13.23 2.02
C GLU A 9 -0.50 -12.16 1.58
N CYS A 10 -0.14 -10.88 1.64
CA CYS A 10 -0.97 -9.81 1.10
C CYS A 10 -0.98 -9.83 -0.44
N GLU A 11 0.18 -9.98 -1.07
CA GLU A 11 0.33 -10.02 -2.53
C GLU A 11 -0.36 -11.22 -3.17
N GLU A 12 -0.24 -12.41 -2.58
CA GLU A 12 -0.90 -13.63 -3.07
C GLU A 12 -2.39 -13.42 -3.25
N GLN A 13 -3.04 -12.69 -2.36
CA GLN A 13 -4.47 -12.42 -2.45
C GLN A 13 -4.84 -11.51 -3.64
N PHE A 14 -3.93 -10.61 -4.02
CA PHE A 14 -4.12 -9.80 -5.22
C PHE A 14 -3.88 -10.60 -6.49
N GLN A 15 -2.91 -11.50 -6.48
CA GLN A 15 -2.58 -12.35 -7.63
C GLN A 15 -3.64 -13.44 -7.86
N GLU A 16 -4.26 -13.96 -6.79
CA GLU A 16 -5.34 -14.94 -6.86
C GLU A 16 -6.71 -14.32 -7.19
N ALA A 17 -6.77 -12.99 -7.28
CA ALA A 17 -8.01 -12.33 -7.65
C ALA A 17 -8.45 -12.77 -9.05
N SER A 18 -9.62 -13.41 -9.13
CA SER A 18 -10.23 -13.77 -10.41
C SER A 18 -10.50 -12.52 -11.25
N GLU A 19 -10.50 -12.68 -12.58
CA GLU A 19 -10.84 -11.60 -13.53
C GLU A 19 -12.18 -10.91 -13.19
N GLU A 20 -13.13 -11.65 -12.60
CA GLU A 20 -14.41 -11.10 -12.13
C GLU A 20 -14.29 -10.02 -11.05
N LYS A 21 -13.19 -9.99 -10.31
CA LYS A 21 -12.92 -8.97 -9.29
C LYS A 21 -12.20 -7.75 -9.86
N LEU A 22 -11.65 -7.86 -11.06
CA LEU A 22 -10.99 -6.76 -11.75
C LEU A 22 -12.01 -5.98 -12.58
N GLN A 23 -12.06 -4.67 -12.35
CA GLN A 23 -12.92 -3.75 -13.11
C GLN A 23 -12.02 -2.77 -13.86
N PHE A 24 -12.08 -2.82 -15.18
CA PHE A 24 -11.36 -1.91 -16.07
C PHE A 24 -12.26 -0.74 -16.43
N ASP A 25 -11.66 0.45 -16.55
CA ASP A 25 -12.37 1.58 -17.15
C ASP A 25 -12.56 1.32 -18.66
N PRO A 26 -13.79 1.44 -19.21
CA PRO A 26 -14.02 1.17 -20.63
C PRO A 26 -13.28 2.13 -21.57
N SER A 27 -12.86 3.28 -21.08
CA SER A 27 -12.15 4.32 -21.83
C SER A 27 -10.65 4.31 -21.63
N ASP A 28 -10.16 3.60 -20.60
CA ASP A 28 -8.74 3.55 -20.24
C ASP A 28 -8.38 2.20 -19.61
N GLU A 29 -7.77 1.33 -20.40
CA GLU A 29 -7.35 -0.02 -19.95
C GLU A 29 -6.26 0.04 -18.85
N SER A 30 -5.59 1.17 -18.68
CA SER A 30 -4.60 1.36 -17.62
C SER A 30 -5.21 1.69 -16.25
N ASP A 31 -6.51 1.97 -16.21
CA ASP A 31 -7.27 2.23 -14.99
C ASP A 31 -8.02 0.97 -14.55
N VAL A 32 -7.50 0.34 -13.51
CA VAL A 32 -7.98 -0.95 -13.01
C VAL A 32 -8.36 -0.84 -11.56
N THR A 33 -9.55 -1.29 -11.21
CA THR A 33 -10.00 -1.43 -9.82
C THR A 33 -10.14 -2.90 -9.45
N LEU A 34 -9.44 -3.29 -8.39
CA LEU A 34 -9.57 -4.59 -7.74
C LEU A 34 -10.44 -4.47 -6.50
N LYS A 35 -11.54 -5.20 -6.46
CA LYS A 35 -12.32 -5.38 -5.22
C LYS A 35 -11.86 -6.64 -4.50
N TYR A 36 -11.65 -6.52 -3.20
CA TYR A 36 -11.25 -7.64 -2.37
C TYR A 36 -12.14 -7.75 -1.11
N ASP A 37 -12.42 -8.98 -0.73
CA ASP A 37 -13.12 -9.34 0.49
C ASP A 37 -12.37 -10.52 1.11
N ALA A 38 -11.37 -10.17 1.90
CA ALA A 38 -10.52 -11.13 2.58
C ALA A 38 -10.96 -11.28 4.04
N ARG A 39 -10.51 -12.36 4.67
CA ARG A 39 -10.86 -12.67 6.06
C ARG A 39 -10.57 -11.53 7.04
N TYR A 40 -9.55 -10.71 6.77
CA TYR A 40 -9.05 -9.68 7.67
C TYR A 40 -9.31 -8.25 7.19
N ALA A 41 -9.64 -8.08 5.90
CA ALA A 41 -9.93 -6.77 5.33
C ALA A 41 -10.82 -6.89 4.10
N ARG A 42 -11.64 -5.89 3.87
CA ARG A 42 -12.44 -5.73 2.65
C ARG A 42 -12.27 -4.33 2.12
N GLY A 43 -12.34 -4.19 0.80
CA GLY A 43 -12.17 -2.89 0.19
C GLY A 43 -11.95 -2.96 -1.30
N TRP A 44 -11.27 -1.96 -1.81
CA TRP A 44 -10.84 -1.91 -3.20
C TRP A 44 -9.52 -1.16 -3.33
N LEU A 45 -8.76 -1.57 -4.33
CA LEU A 45 -7.53 -0.94 -4.78
C LEU A 45 -7.74 -0.51 -6.22
N ARG A 46 -7.54 0.77 -6.52
CA ARG A 46 -7.54 1.32 -7.87
C ARG A 46 -6.13 1.71 -8.27
N ARG A 47 -5.69 1.22 -9.42
CA ARG A 47 -4.39 1.51 -9.99
C ARG A 47 -4.55 2.14 -11.35
N ILE A 48 -3.84 3.24 -11.58
CA ILE A 48 -3.92 4.04 -12.80
C ILE A 48 -2.50 4.33 -13.27
N ASP A 49 -2.17 3.93 -14.48
CA ASP A 49 -0.92 4.34 -15.13
C ASP A 49 -1.12 5.72 -15.75
N LEU A 50 -0.67 6.77 -15.08
CA LEU A 50 -0.84 8.15 -15.55
C LEU A 50 -0.02 8.43 -16.80
N ARG A 51 1.15 7.84 -16.88
CA ARG A 51 2.06 7.80 -18.04
C ARG A 51 3.16 6.79 -17.77
N GLU A 52 3.98 6.48 -18.78
CA GLU A 52 5.15 5.63 -18.60
C GLU A 52 5.96 6.06 -17.36
N GLY A 53 6.19 5.12 -16.46
CA GLY A 53 6.96 5.31 -15.22
C GLY A 53 6.29 6.10 -14.11
N ILE A 54 5.03 6.54 -14.27
CA ILE A 54 4.27 7.19 -13.19
C ILE A 54 2.93 6.48 -13.00
N GLN A 55 2.76 5.88 -11.82
CA GLN A 55 1.56 5.15 -11.45
C GLN A 55 0.92 5.77 -10.20
N LEU A 56 -0.40 5.88 -10.22
CA LEU A 56 -1.22 6.28 -9.08
C LEU A 56 -1.95 5.06 -8.54
N GLU A 57 -1.92 4.88 -7.24
CA GLU A 57 -2.66 3.86 -6.53
C GLU A 57 -3.54 4.49 -5.46
N ILE A 58 -4.80 4.10 -5.40
CA ILE A 58 -5.74 4.54 -4.38
C ILE A 58 -6.26 3.28 -3.70
N ASP A 59 -6.00 3.16 -2.41
CA ASP A 59 -6.51 2.07 -1.58
C ASP A 59 -7.58 2.58 -0.63
N LYS A 60 -8.67 1.82 -0.54
CA LYS A 60 -9.69 1.97 0.49
C LYS A 60 -9.97 0.62 1.08
N SER A 61 -9.61 0.44 2.33
CA SER A 61 -9.79 -0.79 3.06
C SER A 61 -10.49 -0.58 4.41
N GLN A 62 -11.18 -1.60 4.84
CA GLN A 62 -11.75 -1.70 6.18
C GLN A 62 -11.27 -3.02 6.79
N SER A 63 -10.41 -2.93 7.77
CA SER A 63 -9.96 -4.09 8.54
C SER A 63 -11.01 -4.53 9.55
N THR A 64 -11.07 -5.82 9.79
CA THR A 64 -11.95 -6.40 10.82
C THR A 64 -11.31 -6.36 12.22
N ASP A 65 -9.98 -6.26 12.24
CA ASP A 65 -9.15 -6.26 13.44
C ASP A 65 -7.90 -5.40 13.22
N SER A 66 -7.17 -5.11 14.30
CA SER A 66 -5.84 -4.52 14.17
C SER A 66 -4.93 -5.42 13.35
N THR A 67 -4.18 -4.86 12.43
CA THR A 67 -3.30 -5.58 11.52
C THR A 67 -1.84 -5.18 11.69
N ILE A 68 -0.95 -6.15 11.56
CA ILE A 68 0.49 -5.93 11.49
C ILE A 68 0.99 -6.57 10.20
N VAL A 69 1.53 -5.76 9.30
CA VAL A 69 2.10 -6.24 8.04
C VAL A 69 3.61 -6.09 8.07
N ASN A 70 4.31 -7.19 7.82
CA ASN A 70 5.76 -7.22 7.73
C ASN A 70 6.18 -7.14 6.26
N PHE A 71 6.93 -6.10 5.93
CA PHE A 71 7.53 -5.90 4.62
C PHE A 71 8.99 -6.33 4.67
N PRO A 72 9.46 -7.20 3.77
CA PRO A 72 10.86 -7.56 3.69
C PRO A 72 11.71 -6.41 3.17
N GLU A 73 13.01 -6.54 3.28
CA GLU A 73 13.95 -5.69 2.54
C GLU A 73 13.82 -6.03 1.05
N TYR A 74 13.67 -5.02 0.22
CA TYR A 74 13.68 -5.19 -1.23
C TYR A 74 14.23 -3.95 -1.93
N GLU A 75 14.81 -4.15 -3.11
CA GLU A 75 15.21 -3.07 -3.98
C GLU A 75 13.98 -2.59 -4.79
N SER A 76 13.82 -1.29 -4.85
CA SER A 76 12.78 -0.65 -5.65
C SER A 76 13.40 0.37 -6.59
N SER A 77 12.94 0.38 -7.83
CA SER A 77 13.30 1.40 -8.81
C SER A 77 12.37 2.62 -8.76
N TYR A 78 11.50 2.69 -7.76
CA TYR A 78 10.52 3.76 -7.63
C TYR A 78 10.78 4.63 -6.41
N ILE A 79 10.57 5.93 -6.60
CA ILE A 79 10.27 6.84 -5.50
C ILE A 79 8.77 6.74 -5.21
N THR A 80 8.42 6.60 -3.94
CA THR A 80 7.05 6.45 -3.51
C THR A 80 6.63 7.65 -2.68
N CYS A 81 5.57 8.34 -3.12
CA CYS A 81 4.89 9.37 -2.34
C CYS A 81 3.60 8.77 -1.76
N TYR A 82 3.53 8.67 -0.46
CA TYR A 82 2.40 8.05 0.25
C TYR A 82 1.61 9.11 1.03
N PHE A 83 0.30 9.12 0.87
CA PHE A 83 -0.62 10.05 1.56
C PHE A 83 -1.68 9.25 2.31
N THR A 84 -1.80 9.47 3.62
CA THR A 84 -2.89 8.91 4.42
C THR A 84 -4.04 9.90 4.46
N LEU A 85 -5.15 9.58 3.81
CA LEU A 85 -6.36 10.41 3.80
C LEU A 85 -7.28 10.08 4.98
N SER A 86 -7.32 8.81 5.38
CA SER A 86 -8.05 8.33 6.55
C SER A 86 -7.33 7.12 7.11
N GLY A 87 -7.32 6.96 8.41
CA GLY A 87 -6.71 5.83 9.10
C GLY A 87 -5.86 6.25 10.29
N ASN A 88 -5.46 5.27 11.07
CA ASN A 88 -4.59 5.42 12.20
C ASN A 88 -3.67 4.20 12.30
N GLY A 89 -2.38 4.43 12.20
CA GLY A 89 -1.39 3.37 12.24
C GLY A 89 0.02 3.92 12.45
N GLN A 90 0.96 3.01 12.53
CA GLN A 90 2.37 3.31 12.72
C GLN A 90 3.22 2.43 11.83
N GLY A 91 4.24 3.01 11.22
CA GLY A 91 5.32 2.27 10.57
C GLY A 91 6.57 2.26 11.43
N THR A 92 7.28 1.16 11.39
CA THR A 92 8.59 1.00 12.02
C THR A 92 9.59 0.54 10.97
N ILE A 93 10.65 1.30 10.77
CA ILE A 93 11.77 0.93 9.90
C ILE A 93 12.95 0.54 10.77
N ALA A 94 13.41 -0.70 10.63
CA ALA A 94 14.64 -1.16 11.25
C ALA A 94 15.84 -0.67 10.42
N SER A 95 16.71 0.13 11.02
CA SER A 95 18.02 0.47 10.48
C SER A 95 19.12 -0.19 11.29
N ARG A 96 20.34 -0.28 10.73
CA ARG A 96 21.50 -0.86 11.44
C ARG A 96 21.84 -0.16 12.77
N ARG A 97 21.33 1.05 13.03
CA ARG A 97 21.68 1.87 14.19
C ARG A 97 20.49 2.30 15.04
N SER A 98 19.26 2.22 14.53
CA SER A 98 18.07 2.69 15.23
C SER A 98 16.80 2.18 14.58
N GLU A 99 15.73 2.14 15.36
CA GLU A 99 14.38 2.03 14.83
C GLU A 99 13.82 3.42 14.58
N ILE A 100 13.24 3.63 13.39
CA ILE A 100 12.57 4.89 13.06
C ILE A 100 11.07 4.61 13.07
N LEU A 101 10.35 5.30 13.95
CA LEU A 101 8.90 5.28 14.03
C LEU A 101 8.33 6.43 13.22
N TYR A 102 7.29 6.16 12.44
CA TYR A 102 6.59 7.19 11.69
C TYR A 102 5.07 6.93 11.67
N PRO A 103 4.24 7.96 11.92
CA PRO A 103 2.81 7.76 11.99
C PRO A 103 2.18 7.66 10.60
N TYR A 104 1.30 6.67 10.41
CA TYR A 104 0.34 6.60 9.31
C TYR A 104 -1.01 7.11 9.81
N THR A 105 -1.15 8.42 9.95
CA THR A 105 -2.37 9.04 10.43
C THR A 105 -2.93 10.01 9.39
N THR A 106 -4.22 10.26 9.47
CA THR A 106 -4.92 11.19 8.58
C THR A 106 -4.17 12.52 8.41
N GLY A 107 -3.95 12.93 7.17
CA GLY A 107 -3.26 14.16 6.81
C GLY A 107 -1.73 14.08 6.82
N LYS A 108 -1.15 12.90 7.10
CA LYS A 108 0.30 12.69 6.99
C LYS A 108 0.69 12.15 5.62
N TYR A 109 1.89 12.48 5.19
CA TYR A 109 2.48 12.00 3.96
C TYR A 109 3.94 11.59 4.17
N TRP A 110 4.41 10.71 3.31
CA TRP A 110 5.77 10.21 3.32
C TRP A 110 6.34 10.20 1.91
N LEU A 111 7.60 10.57 1.82
CA LEU A 111 8.41 10.40 0.61
C LEU A 111 9.47 9.35 0.90
N ARG A 112 9.54 8.32 0.07
CA ARG A 112 10.56 7.27 0.13
C ARG A 112 11.37 7.26 -1.14
N SER A 113 12.68 7.19 -0.99
CA SER A 113 13.60 6.95 -2.11
C SER A 113 13.65 5.44 -2.45
N CYS A 114 14.24 5.13 -3.58
CA CYS A 114 14.49 3.77 -4.04
C CYS A 114 15.28 2.95 -3.00
N GLY A 115 14.87 1.71 -2.83
CA GLY A 115 15.40 0.80 -1.81
C GLY A 115 14.66 0.93 -0.48
N LEU A 116 14.24 -0.20 0.07
CA LEU A 116 13.50 -0.26 1.32
C LEU A 116 14.20 -1.14 2.32
N ASN A 117 14.47 -0.58 3.50
CA ASN A 117 14.78 -1.39 4.66
C ASN A 117 13.53 -2.17 5.09
N PRO A 118 13.70 -3.32 5.79
CA PRO A 118 12.59 -4.03 6.37
C PRO A 118 11.73 -3.10 7.21
N GLN A 119 10.42 -3.20 7.05
CA GLN A 119 9.49 -2.35 7.78
C GLN A 119 8.31 -3.15 8.31
N ILE A 120 7.74 -2.67 9.40
CA ILE A 120 6.51 -3.18 9.99
C ILE A 120 5.48 -2.06 9.94
N ILE A 121 4.32 -2.32 9.41
CA ILE A 121 3.18 -1.40 9.44
C ILE A 121 2.11 -1.98 10.34
N GLU A 122 1.72 -1.21 11.34
CA GLU A 122 0.67 -1.54 12.30
C GLU A 122 -0.55 -0.64 12.07
N GLY A 123 -1.68 -1.23 11.78
CA GLY A 123 -2.97 -0.55 11.74
C GLY A 123 -3.72 -0.77 13.06
N TYR A 124 -4.09 0.31 13.73
CA TYR A 124 -4.70 0.25 15.07
C TYR A 124 -6.21 0.29 15.07
N ASP A 125 -6.81 0.72 13.98
CA ASP A 125 -8.24 0.92 13.90
C ASP A 125 -8.92 -0.10 12.98
N ILE A 126 -10.08 -0.57 13.40
CA ILE A 126 -11.06 -1.26 12.55
C ILE A 126 -11.80 -0.28 11.62
N ASN A 127 -11.38 0.98 11.60
CA ASN A 127 -11.94 2.03 10.78
C ASN A 127 -11.48 1.93 9.32
N THR A 128 -12.16 2.71 8.49
CA THR A 128 -11.81 2.78 7.07
C THR A 128 -10.45 3.44 6.88
N TRP A 129 -9.54 2.72 6.25
CA TRP A 129 -8.25 3.21 5.80
C TRP A 129 -8.38 3.71 4.36
N ILE A 130 -7.91 4.90 4.09
CA ILE A 130 -7.84 5.44 2.73
C ILE A 130 -6.44 6.02 2.52
N SER A 131 -5.75 5.52 1.52
CA SER A 131 -4.44 6.04 1.11
C SER A 131 -4.36 6.32 -0.38
N VAL A 132 -3.49 7.25 -0.74
CA VAL A 132 -3.11 7.54 -2.11
C VAL A 132 -1.60 7.40 -2.21
N ILE A 133 -1.14 6.65 -3.19
CA ILE A 133 0.28 6.38 -3.41
C ILE A 133 0.63 6.75 -4.83
N ILE A 134 1.70 7.52 -5.00
CA ILE A 134 2.28 7.84 -6.30
C ILE A 134 3.63 7.14 -6.39
N TYR A 135 3.78 6.28 -7.39
CA TYR A 135 5.04 5.63 -7.73
C TYR A 135 5.67 6.36 -8.91
N ILE A 136 6.92 6.78 -8.77
CA ILE A 136 7.68 7.45 -9.82
C ILE A 136 8.93 6.62 -10.08
N HIS A 137 9.06 6.08 -11.29
CA HIS A 137 10.24 5.32 -11.66
C HIS A 137 11.47 6.23 -11.73
N GLN A 138 12.59 5.80 -11.16
CA GLN A 138 13.81 6.63 -11.06
C GLN A 138 14.34 7.15 -12.40
N LEU A 139 14.13 6.44 -13.50
CA LEU A 139 14.54 6.87 -14.84
C LEU A 139 13.88 8.18 -15.31
N PHE A 140 12.84 8.66 -14.63
CA PHE A 140 12.15 9.93 -14.93
C PHE A 140 12.66 11.11 -14.09
N LEU A 141 13.68 10.88 -13.28
CA LEU A 141 14.25 11.89 -12.39
C LEU A 141 15.62 12.39 -12.87
N ASP A 142 16.14 11.79 -13.93
CA ASP A 142 17.42 12.16 -14.57
C ASP A 142 17.27 13.25 -15.63
#